data_a6e643800fe8a9854f7391ef39b55fe1
#
_entry.id   a6e643800fe8a9854f7391ef39b55fe1
#
_cell.length_a   1.000
_cell.length_b   1.000
_cell.length_c   1.000
_cell.angle_alpha   90.00
_cell.angle_beta   90.00
_cell.angle_gamma   90.00
#
_symmetry.space_group_name_H-M   'P 1'
#
loop_
_entity.id
_entity.type
_entity.pdbx_description
1 polymer ?
#
loop_
_entity_poly.entity_id
_entity_poly.type
_entity_poly.pdbx_seq_one_letter_code
_entity_poly.pdbx_strand_id
1 'polypeptide(L)'
;MLSGNNSRIRENPDLVQDACIMGVLNVTEDSFSDGGDFMALEASIDRVKQIYREGAKILDIGAESSRPGSLPVPFDVQMRRISPIFSEINKLNLRGLSISIDTTHSKVASLALREGATIVNDITAGRSDPDMLPMIADTGASIILMHMQGDPIDMQEAPYYDDVVREVTEFLSERIEEALALGISERKIAIDPGIGFGKTLRHNLELLDSLADIASLGPPVVIGASRKRFLGTICETSPPSNLVGATCATTILGLNAGAKIFRVHDVAQNYQAFRVWQSLRQN
;
A
#
# COMPACT_ATOMS: atom_id res chain seq x y z
N MET A 1 33.73 -21.15 20.90
CA MET A 1 33.73 -19.83 20.25
C MET A 1 32.51 -19.79 19.35
N LEU A 2 31.43 -19.21 19.82
CA LEU A 2 30.20 -19.06 19.06
C LEU A 2 30.26 -17.71 18.34
N SER A 3 30.39 -17.75 17.03
CA SER A 3 30.38 -16.57 16.16
C SER A 3 28.98 -15.92 16.19
N GLY A 4 28.97 -14.68 16.65
CA GLY A 4 27.77 -13.89 16.77
C GLY A 4 27.07 -13.70 15.42
N ASN A 5 25.80 -14.01 15.43
CA ASN A 5 24.85 -13.66 14.40
C ASN A 5 24.61 -12.13 14.46
N ASN A 6 25.32 -11.39 13.62
CA ASN A 6 25.12 -9.96 13.43
C ASN A 6 23.80 -9.80 12.68
N SER A 7 22.66 -9.84 13.37
CA SER A 7 21.40 -9.31 12.87
C SER A 7 21.63 -7.82 12.61
N ARG A 8 21.83 -7.45 11.35
CA ARG A 8 21.77 -6.06 10.92
C ARG A 8 20.35 -5.58 11.16
N ILE A 9 20.11 -4.96 12.30
CA ILE A 9 18.95 -4.09 12.52
C ILE A 9 19.10 -3.03 11.42
N ARG A 10 18.34 -3.13 10.35
CA ARG A 10 18.19 -2.04 9.40
C ARG A 10 17.57 -0.92 10.21
N GLU A 11 18.26 0.20 10.34
CA GLU A 11 17.64 1.41 10.85
C GLU A 11 16.39 1.63 10.01
N ASN A 12 15.24 1.62 10.66
CA ASN A 12 13.95 1.82 10.00
C ASN A 12 13.87 3.30 9.62
N PRO A 13 14.11 3.70 8.36
CA PRO A 13 14.09 5.09 7.96
C PRO A 13 12.69 5.68 8.18
N ASP A 14 12.60 6.99 8.29
CA ASP A 14 11.31 7.68 8.18
C ASP A 14 10.60 7.22 6.91
N LEU A 15 9.28 7.09 6.96
CA LEU A 15 8.51 6.41 5.92
C LEU A 15 8.81 6.96 4.52
N VAL A 16 8.66 8.27 4.32
CA VAL A 16 9.10 8.99 3.12
C VAL A 16 9.28 10.48 3.42
N GLN A 17 10.31 11.10 2.84
CA GLN A 17 10.49 12.55 2.84
C GLN A 17 9.98 13.16 1.52
N ASP A 18 10.33 12.52 0.41
CA ASP A 18 9.94 12.93 -0.94
C ASP A 18 8.86 12.03 -1.53
N ALA A 19 8.11 12.55 -2.49
CA ALA A 19 7.12 11.77 -3.21
C ALA A 19 7.76 10.59 -3.94
N CYS A 20 7.09 9.42 -3.93
CA CYS A 20 7.62 8.20 -4.51
C CYS A 20 6.54 7.26 -5.06
N ILE A 21 6.97 6.33 -5.90
CA ILE A 21 6.13 5.25 -6.43
C ILE A 21 6.26 4.00 -5.54
N MET A 22 5.12 3.43 -5.18
CA MET A 22 4.95 2.17 -4.48
C MET A 22 4.39 1.14 -5.48
N GLY A 23 5.22 0.18 -5.85
CA GLY A 23 4.84 -0.87 -6.82
C GLY A 23 4.15 -2.03 -6.13
N VAL A 24 3.05 -2.52 -6.70
CA VAL A 24 2.23 -3.61 -6.15
C VAL A 24 2.71 -4.97 -6.65
N LEU A 25 2.87 -5.91 -5.72
CA LEU A 25 3.04 -7.34 -5.98
C LEU A 25 1.95 -8.13 -5.26
N ASN A 26 0.92 -8.57 -6.00
CA ASN A 26 -0.11 -9.46 -5.47
C ASN A 26 0.30 -10.92 -5.68
N VAL A 27 0.25 -11.70 -4.60
CA VAL A 27 0.62 -13.11 -4.54
C VAL A 27 -0.62 -13.92 -4.22
N THR A 28 -1.45 -14.17 -5.26
CA THR A 28 -2.75 -14.85 -5.13
C THR A 28 -2.67 -16.35 -5.49
N GLU A 29 -3.75 -17.10 -5.25
CA GLU A 29 -3.84 -18.55 -5.52
C GLU A 29 -3.50 -18.94 -6.96
N ASP A 30 -3.91 -18.14 -7.95
CA ASP A 30 -3.60 -18.39 -9.36
C ASP A 30 -2.08 -18.41 -9.63
N SER A 31 -1.30 -17.86 -8.70
CA SER A 31 0.16 -17.86 -8.76
C SER A 31 0.79 -19.16 -8.23
N PHE A 32 0.04 -20.02 -7.51
CA PHE A 32 0.59 -21.19 -6.79
C PHE A 32 -0.23 -22.48 -6.99
N SER A 33 -1.12 -22.58 -8.00
CA SER A 33 -1.92 -23.77 -8.25
C SER A 33 -1.14 -24.87 -8.99
N ASP A 34 -1.31 -26.13 -8.52
CA ASP A 34 -0.93 -27.40 -9.15
C ASP A 34 0.46 -27.50 -9.83
N GLY A 35 1.51 -27.66 -9.03
CA GLY A 35 2.86 -27.94 -9.53
C GLY A 35 3.59 -26.72 -10.13
N GLY A 36 2.97 -25.53 -10.06
CA GLY A 36 3.51 -24.25 -10.53
C GLY A 36 4.25 -23.43 -9.48
N ASP A 37 4.39 -23.90 -8.25
CA ASP A 37 4.99 -23.14 -7.13
C ASP A 37 6.35 -22.51 -7.47
N PHE A 38 7.20 -23.25 -8.16
CA PHE A 38 8.51 -22.73 -8.56
C PHE A 38 8.42 -21.69 -9.68
N MET A 39 7.61 -21.93 -10.71
CA MET A 39 7.42 -20.97 -11.82
C MET A 39 6.74 -19.69 -11.34
N ALA A 40 5.79 -19.80 -10.40
CA ALA A 40 5.12 -18.67 -9.81
C ALA A 40 6.03 -17.83 -8.91
N LEU A 41 6.91 -18.48 -8.15
CA LEU A 41 7.93 -17.79 -7.37
C LEU A 41 8.90 -17.04 -8.30
N GLU A 42 9.40 -17.69 -9.36
CA GLU A 42 10.29 -17.06 -10.33
C GLU A 42 9.66 -15.85 -11.01
N ALA A 43 8.39 -15.97 -11.45
CA ALA A 43 7.63 -14.85 -12.03
C ALA A 43 7.44 -13.71 -11.02
N SER A 44 7.16 -14.03 -9.75
CA SER A 44 7.06 -13.03 -8.69
C SER A 44 8.38 -12.30 -8.46
N ILE A 45 9.49 -13.01 -8.44
CA ILE A 45 10.83 -12.42 -8.27
C ILE A 45 11.24 -11.60 -9.49
N ASP A 46 10.89 -12.01 -10.69
CA ASP A 46 11.13 -11.20 -11.89
C ASP A 46 10.28 -9.93 -11.88
N ARG A 47 9.05 -10.00 -11.39
CA ARG A 47 8.22 -8.81 -11.17
C ARG A 47 8.81 -7.88 -10.11
N VAL A 48 9.36 -8.38 -9.02
CA VAL A 48 10.10 -7.58 -8.02
C VAL A 48 11.27 -6.83 -8.67
N LYS A 49 12.10 -7.54 -9.44
CA LYS A 49 13.23 -6.93 -10.17
C LYS A 49 12.76 -5.86 -11.17
N GLN A 50 11.65 -6.11 -11.84
CA GLN A 50 11.04 -5.16 -12.78
C GLN A 50 10.56 -3.90 -12.06
N ILE A 51 9.77 -4.02 -10.98
CA ILE A 51 9.29 -2.92 -10.15
C ILE A 51 10.47 -2.05 -9.67
N TYR A 52 11.55 -2.68 -9.21
CA TYR A 52 12.77 -1.98 -8.79
C TYR A 52 13.44 -1.21 -9.94
N ARG A 53 13.63 -1.86 -11.11
CA ARG A 53 14.23 -1.22 -12.30
C ARG A 53 13.36 -0.08 -12.85
N GLU A 54 12.06 -0.16 -12.72
CA GLU A 54 11.09 0.84 -13.14
C GLU A 54 11.07 2.08 -12.24
N GLY A 55 11.79 2.05 -11.08
CA GLY A 55 12.02 3.22 -10.24
C GLY A 55 11.14 3.31 -8.99
N ALA A 56 10.40 2.25 -8.62
CA ALA A 56 9.71 2.21 -7.34
C ALA A 56 10.69 2.33 -6.17
N LYS A 57 10.24 3.01 -5.11
CA LYS A 57 10.96 3.13 -3.83
C LYS A 57 10.38 2.25 -2.74
N ILE A 58 9.15 1.81 -2.93
CA ILE A 58 8.47 0.87 -2.04
C ILE A 58 7.93 -0.28 -2.90
N LEU A 59 8.15 -1.50 -2.46
CA LEU A 59 7.49 -2.70 -2.97
C LEU A 59 6.44 -3.14 -1.96
N ASP A 60 5.17 -3.18 -2.37
CA ASP A 60 4.06 -3.60 -1.53
C ASP A 60 3.62 -5.01 -1.88
N ILE A 61 3.80 -5.94 -0.93
CA ILE A 61 3.55 -7.38 -1.11
C ILE A 61 2.26 -7.74 -0.40
N GLY A 62 1.26 -8.23 -1.14
CA GLY A 62 0.00 -8.72 -0.60
C GLY A 62 -0.24 -10.19 -0.93
N ALA A 63 -0.53 -11.00 0.08
CA ALA A 63 -0.92 -12.41 -0.07
C ALA A 63 -2.43 -12.63 -0.16
N GLU A 64 -3.19 -11.57 0.01
CA GLU A 64 -4.64 -11.53 0.02
C GLU A 64 -5.14 -10.49 -1.00
N SER A 65 -6.26 -10.79 -1.65
CA SER A 65 -6.91 -9.81 -2.52
C SER A 65 -7.86 -8.92 -1.71
N SER A 66 -7.66 -7.63 -1.77
CA SER A 66 -8.58 -6.63 -1.21
C SER A 66 -9.63 -6.11 -2.22
N ARG A 67 -9.77 -6.79 -3.38
CA ARG A 67 -10.77 -6.43 -4.39
C ARG A 67 -12.19 -6.69 -3.87
N PRO A 68 -13.20 -5.93 -4.35
CA PRO A 68 -14.59 -6.20 -4.03
C PRO A 68 -14.97 -7.67 -4.28
N GLY A 69 -15.63 -8.30 -3.29
CA GLY A 69 -16.02 -9.71 -3.33
C GLY A 69 -14.93 -10.71 -2.93
N SER A 70 -13.74 -10.26 -2.53
CA SER A 70 -12.67 -11.16 -2.07
C SER A 70 -12.98 -11.71 -0.68
N LEU A 71 -12.67 -13.00 -0.49
CA LEU A 71 -12.75 -13.66 0.82
C LEU A 71 -11.44 -13.53 1.59
N PRO A 72 -11.50 -13.44 2.93
CA PRO A 72 -10.32 -13.43 3.77
C PRO A 72 -9.47 -14.69 3.58
N VAL A 73 -8.14 -14.50 3.56
CA VAL A 73 -7.17 -15.59 3.43
C VAL A 73 -6.59 -15.92 4.80
N PRO A 74 -6.65 -17.21 5.25
CA PRO A 74 -6.09 -17.61 6.55
C PRO A 74 -4.60 -17.30 6.67
N PHE A 75 -4.16 -17.00 7.91
CA PHE A 75 -2.78 -16.65 8.25
C PHE A 75 -1.74 -17.60 7.66
N ASP A 76 -1.92 -18.91 7.85
CA ASP A 76 -0.97 -19.93 7.38
C ASP A 76 -0.85 -19.99 5.85
N VAL A 77 -1.94 -19.65 5.16
CA VAL A 77 -1.95 -19.54 3.69
C VAL A 77 -1.21 -18.28 3.24
N GLN A 78 -1.47 -17.13 3.88
CA GLN A 78 -0.73 -15.91 3.59
C GLN A 78 0.77 -16.14 3.78
N MET A 79 1.18 -16.76 4.88
CA MET A 79 2.60 -17.03 5.16
C MET A 79 3.25 -17.97 4.16
N ARG A 80 2.56 -19.03 3.75
CA ARG A 80 3.08 -19.94 2.69
C ARG A 80 3.32 -19.20 1.37
N ARG A 81 2.49 -18.21 1.04
CA ARG A 81 2.63 -17.43 -0.19
C ARG A 81 3.80 -16.45 -0.13
N ILE A 82 4.00 -15.75 1.00
CA ILE A 82 4.97 -14.65 1.08
C ILE A 82 6.38 -15.08 1.54
N SER A 83 6.52 -16.08 2.41
CA SER A 83 7.82 -16.47 2.97
C SER A 83 8.86 -16.84 1.89
N PRO A 84 8.54 -17.60 0.83
CA PRO A 84 9.49 -17.88 -0.24
C PRO A 84 9.96 -16.61 -0.96
N ILE A 85 9.05 -15.63 -1.14
CA ILE A 85 9.34 -14.36 -1.81
C ILE A 85 10.31 -13.53 -0.97
N PHE A 86 10.08 -13.40 0.34
CA PHE A 86 11.01 -12.71 1.24
C PHE A 86 12.38 -13.35 1.25
N SER A 87 12.44 -14.70 1.30
CA SER A 87 13.71 -15.44 1.22
C SER A 87 14.50 -15.10 -0.04
N GLU A 88 13.87 -15.01 -1.20
CA GLU A 88 14.54 -14.66 -2.45
C GLU A 88 14.88 -13.17 -2.53
N ILE A 89 13.99 -12.26 -2.11
CA ILE A 89 14.25 -10.81 -2.07
C ILE A 89 15.49 -10.51 -1.23
N ASN A 90 15.67 -11.19 -0.09
CA ASN A 90 16.82 -10.99 0.79
C ASN A 90 18.17 -11.39 0.15
N LYS A 91 18.15 -12.21 -0.90
CA LYS A 91 19.34 -12.55 -1.69
C LYS A 91 19.65 -11.48 -2.76
N LEU A 92 18.68 -10.61 -3.07
CA LEU A 92 18.85 -9.56 -4.08
C LEU A 92 19.43 -8.29 -3.47
N ASN A 93 20.26 -7.58 -4.24
CA ASN A 93 20.82 -6.28 -3.83
C ASN A 93 19.90 -5.15 -4.33
N LEU A 94 18.73 -4.98 -3.67
CA LEU A 94 17.73 -3.96 -4.01
C LEU A 94 17.92 -2.72 -3.12
N ARG A 95 19.05 -2.03 -3.28
CA ARG A 95 19.40 -0.87 -2.45
C ARG A 95 18.39 0.27 -2.62
N GLY A 96 17.92 0.81 -1.49
CA GLY A 96 16.97 1.93 -1.48
C GLY A 96 15.52 1.55 -1.85
N LEU A 97 15.21 0.25 -1.92
CA LEU A 97 13.85 -0.26 -1.98
C LEU A 97 13.41 -0.66 -0.57
N SER A 98 12.35 -0.03 -0.06
CA SER A 98 11.65 -0.45 1.16
C SER A 98 10.62 -1.51 0.83
N ILE A 99 10.42 -2.46 1.75
CA ILE A 99 9.41 -3.52 1.58
C ILE A 99 8.23 -3.22 2.50
N SER A 100 7.05 -3.18 1.91
CA SER A 100 5.74 -3.09 2.58
C SER A 100 5.05 -4.43 2.52
N ILE A 101 4.33 -4.78 3.59
CA ILE A 101 3.41 -5.92 3.65
C ILE A 101 1.97 -5.43 3.71
N ASP A 102 1.16 -5.80 2.71
CA ASP A 102 -0.29 -5.50 2.65
C ASP A 102 -1.04 -6.62 3.39
N THR A 103 -1.44 -6.33 4.62
CA THR A 103 -2.15 -7.29 5.49
C THR A 103 -2.89 -6.58 6.63
N THR A 104 -4.01 -7.16 7.05
CA THR A 104 -4.77 -6.75 8.24
C THR A 104 -4.45 -7.62 9.48
N HIS A 105 -3.55 -8.60 9.35
CA HIS A 105 -3.19 -9.53 10.42
C HIS A 105 -1.85 -9.16 11.08
N SER A 106 -1.85 -8.81 12.36
CA SER A 106 -0.65 -8.47 13.13
C SER A 106 0.42 -9.58 13.10
N LYS A 107 -0.01 -10.86 13.11
CA LYS A 107 0.90 -12.01 13.03
C LYS A 107 1.61 -12.11 11.68
N VAL A 108 0.91 -11.85 10.56
CA VAL A 108 1.52 -11.80 9.23
C VAL A 108 2.50 -10.64 9.16
N ALA A 109 2.07 -9.45 9.61
CA ALA A 109 2.90 -8.26 9.65
C ALA A 109 4.18 -8.48 10.49
N SER A 110 4.06 -9.03 11.70
CA SER A 110 5.19 -9.33 12.58
C SER A 110 6.20 -10.28 11.94
N LEU A 111 5.73 -11.32 11.23
CA LEU A 111 6.63 -12.24 10.51
C LEU A 111 7.30 -11.56 9.32
N ALA A 112 6.54 -10.80 8.51
CA ALA A 112 7.10 -10.05 7.39
C ALA A 112 8.16 -9.03 7.82
N LEU A 113 7.95 -8.34 8.95
CA LEU A 113 8.93 -7.43 9.54
C LEU A 113 10.21 -8.15 9.94
N ARG A 114 10.13 -9.34 10.54
CA ARG A 114 11.32 -10.17 10.84
C ARG A 114 12.06 -10.61 9.58
N GLU A 115 11.35 -10.82 8.48
CA GLU A 115 11.91 -11.19 7.18
C GLU A 115 12.43 -9.98 6.37
N GLY A 116 12.30 -8.75 6.90
CA GLY A 116 12.90 -7.56 6.31
C GLY A 116 11.93 -6.55 5.71
N ALA A 117 10.62 -6.71 5.88
CA ALA A 117 9.68 -5.63 5.68
C ALA A 117 9.98 -4.49 6.67
N THR A 118 9.64 -3.27 6.29
CA THR A 118 9.81 -2.07 7.12
C THR A 118 8.53 -1.26 7.25
N ILE A 119 7.52 -1.59 6.45
CA ILE A 119 6.23 -0.90 6.36
C ILE A 119 5.14 -1.96 6.46
N VAL A 120 4.07 -1.66 7.20
CA VAL A 120 2.80 -2.40 7.15
C VAL A 120 1.75 -1.53 6.49
N ASN A 121 1.09 -2.06 5.46
CA ASN A 121 -0.04 -1.42 4.80
C ASN A 121 -1.32 -2.11 5.27
N ASP A 122 -2.07 -1.46 6.16
CA ASP A 122 -3.29 -2.02 6.74
C ASP A 122 -4.53 -1.28 6.24
N ILE A 123 -5.30 -1.94 5.38
CA ILE A 123 -6.53 -1.39 4.80
C ILE A 123 -7.65 -1.15 5.82
N THR A 124 -7.49 -1.62 7.05
CA THR A 124 -8.44 -1.41 8.15
C THR A 124 -7.95 -0.42 9.20
N ALA A 125 -6.73 0.12 9.04
CA ALA A 125 -6.10 1.04 9.99
C ALA A 125 -6.03 0.48 11.43
N GLY A 126 -5.70 -0.80 11.60
CA GLY A 126 -5.59 -1.48 12.88
C GLY A 126 -6.92 -1.86 13.52
N ARG A 127 -8.07 -1.74 12.84
CA ARG A 127 -9.38 -2.07 13.42
C ARG A 127 -9.72 -3.55 13.39
N SER A 128 -9.24 -4.29 12.39
CA SER A 128 -9.52 -5.73 12.27
C SER A 128 -8.74 -6.57 13.28
N ASP A 129 -7.56 -6.15 13.63
CA ASP A 129 -6.69 -6.85 14.57
C ASP A 129 -6.21 -5.88 15.65
N PRO A 130 -6.71 -5.98 16.90
CA PRO A 130 -6.36 -5.06 17.98
C PRO A 130 -4.88 -5.10 18.36
N ASP A 131 -4.15 -6.17 17.99
CA ASP A 131 -2.72 -6.29 18.26
C ASP A 131 -1.87 -5.55 17.20
N MET A 132 -2.46 -5.03 16.12
CA MET A 132 -1.72 -4.42 15.01
C MET A 132 -0.95 -3.18 15.48
N LEU A 133 -1.62 -2.16 16.00
CA LEU A 133 -0.96 -0.91 16.41
C LEU A 133 0.03 -1.11 17.57
N PRO A 134 -0.28 -1.89 18.64
CA PRO A 134 0.71 -2.25 19.66
C PRO A 134 1.96 -2.91 19.07
N MET A 135 1.82 -3.87 18.16
CA MET A 135 2.93 -4.54 17.50
C MET A 135 3.78 -3.55 16.65
N ILE A 136 3.15 -2.59 15.97
CA ILE A 136 3.88 -1.54 15.23
C ILE A 136 4.67 -0.66 16.20
N ALA A 137 4.08 -0.25 17.33
CA ALA A 137 4.77 0.53 18.36
C ALA A 137 6.01 -0.20 18.90
N ASP A 138 5.87 -1.49 19.21
CA ASP A 138 6.94 -2.33 19.75
C ASP A 138 8.08 -2.56 18.75
N THR A 139 7.76 -2.70 17.47
CA THR A 139 8.76 -3.00 16.42
C THR A 139 9.40 -1.75 15.82
N GLY A 140 8.80 -0.57 16.02
CA GLY A 140 9.21 0.69 15.39
C GLY A 140 9.06 0.68 13.86
N ALA A 141 8.25 -0.23 13.30
CA ALA A 141 7.92 -0.26 11.88
C ALA A 141 7.07 0.96 11.48
N SER A 142 6.99 1.22 10.18
CA SER A 142 6.08 2.22 9.64
C SER A 142 4.72 1.57 9.33
N ILE A 143 3.64 2.38 9.40
CA ILE A 143 2.29 1.92 9.10
C ILE A 143 1.58 2.86 8.14
N ILE A 144 0.80 2.29 7.21
CA ILE A 144 -0.17 3.00 6.38
C ILE A 144 -1.56 2.70 6.95
N LEU A 145 -2.26 3.74 7.37
CA LEU A 145 -3.60 3.68 7.94
C LEU A 145 -4.61 4.06 6.86
N MET A 146 -5.40 3.08 6.38
CA MET A 146 -6.36 3.33 5.31
C MET A 146 -7.80 3.39 5.82
N HIS A 147 -8.59 4.30 5.25
CA HIS A 147 -10.04 4.35 5.46
C HIS A 147 -10.76 3.37 4.53
N MET A 148 -11.61 2.54 5.10
CA MET A 148 -12.56 1.69 4.39
C MET A 148 -13.92 1.69 5.12
N GLN A 149 -15.02 1.75 4.35
CA GLN A 149 -16.37 1.50 4.86
C GLN A 149 -16.81 0.09 4.44
N GLY A 150 -17.36 -0.70 5.38
CA GLY A 150 -17.67 -2.11 5.16
C GLY A 150 -16.43 -2.99 5.08
N ASP A 151 -16.59 -4.18 4.56
CA ASP A 151 -15.52 -5.17 4.34
C ASP A 151 -15.32 -5.41 2.83
N PRO A 152 -14.17 -5.93 2.37
CA PRO A 152 -13.92 -6.19 0.96
C PRO A 152 -15.03 -7.01 0.28
N ILE A 153 -15.69 -7.90 1.01
CA ILE A 153 -16.72 -8.78 0.47
C ILE A 153 -17.99 -8.01 0.03
N ASP A 154 -18.40 -6.98 0.77
CA ASP A 154 -19.67 -6.27 0.58
C ASP A 154 -19.56 -4.74 0.48
N MET A 155 -18.38 -4.18 0.65
CA MET A 155 -18.12 -2.73 0.70
C MET A 155 -18.70 -1.91 -0.47
N GLN A 156 -19.03 -2.56 -1.59
CA GLN A 156 -19.55 -1.88 -2.79
C GLN A 156 -21.07 -2.06 -2.99
N GLU A 157 -21.78 -2.74 -2.08
CA GLU A 157 -23.21 -2.98 -2.26
C GLU A 157 -24.03 -1.70 -2.06
N ALA A 158 -23.76 -0.92 -1.01
CA ALA A 158 -24.47 0.33 -0.73
C ALA A 158 -23.63 1.33 0.08
N PRO A 159 -22.45 1.77 -0.42
CA PRO A 159 -21.64 2.72 0.32
C PRO A 159 -22.35 4.08 0.45
N TYR A 160 -22.49 4.57 1.68
CA TYR A 160 -23.19 5.81 2.00
C TYR A 160 -22.37 6.70 2.94
N TYR A 161 -22.34 7.99 2.64
CA TYR A 161 -21.75 9.06 3.44
C TYR A 161 -22.69 10.28 3.37
N ASP A 162 -22.85 10.97 4.46
CA ASP A 162 -23.45 12.32 4.46
C ASP A 162 -22.47 13.33 3.85
N ASP A 163 -21.19 13.23 4.23
CA ASP A 163 -20.06 14.01 3.71
C ASP A 163 -18.80 13.13 3.72
N VAL A 164 -18.47 12.58 2.56
CA VAL A 164 -17.35 11.61 2.45
C VAL A 164 -16.01 12.23 2.82
N VAL A 165 -15.77 13.50 2.49
CA VAL A 165 -14.49 14.17 2.78
C VAL A 165 -14.33 14.37 4.28
N ARG A 166 -15.34 14.92 4.93
CA ARG A 166 -15.36 15.14 6.38
C ARG A 166 -15.22 13.81 7.14
N GLU A 167 -16.05 12.81 6.82
CA GLU A 167 -16.07 11.54 7.54
C GLU A 167 -14.74 10.75 7.37
N VAL A 168 -14.15 10.76 6.17
CA VAL A 168 -12.83 10.15 5.93
C VAL A 168 -11.72 10.89 6.67
N THR A 169 -11.78 12.23 6.70
CA THR A 169 -10.79 13.07 7.40
C THR A 169 -10.87 12.87 8.91
N GLU A 170 -12.08 12.87 9.48
CA GLU A 170 -12.32 12.59 10.91
C GLU A 170 -11.80 11.22 11.29
N PHE A 171 -12.15 10.18 10.52
CA PHE A 171 -11.65 8.82 10.74
C PHE A 171 -10.12 8.74 10.74
N LEU A 172 -9.47 9.33 9.73
CA LEU A 172 -8.00 9.29 9.63
C LEU A 172 -7.35 10.05 10.80
N SER A 173 -7.93 11.17 11.22
CA SER A 173 -7.48 11.91 12.41
C SER A 173 -7.53 11.04 13.67
N GLU A 174 -8.65 10.37 13.93
CA GLU A 174 -8.82 9.46 15.06
C GLU A 174 -7.78 8.31 15.04
N ARG A 175 -7.53 7.74 13.85
CA ARG A 175 -6.55 6.65 13.72
C ARG A 175 -5.11 7.13 13.93
N ILE A 176 -4.77 8.35 13.48
CA ILE A 176 -3.48 8.99 13.76
C ILE A 176 -3.32 9.19 15.28
N GLU A 177 -4.32 9.77 15.93
CA GLU A 177 -4.28 10.03 17.38
C GLU A 177 -4.09 8.75 18.19
N GLU A 178 -4.79 7.67 17.83
CA GLU A 178 -4.63 6.37 18.50
C GLU A 178 -3.22 5.79 18.30
N ALA A 179 -2.68 5.86 17.08
CA ALA A 179 -1.33 5.40 16.79
C ALA A 179 -0.28 6.20 17.59
N LEU A 180 -0.43 7.53 17.66
CA LEU A 180 0.45 8.40 18.45
C LEU A 180 0.35 8.11 19.95
N ALA A 181 -0.86 7.87 20.48
CA ALA A 181 -1.09 7.54 21.88
C ALA A 181 -0.41 6.22 22.29
N LEU A 182 -0.26 5.27 21.37
CA LEU A 182 0.48 4.03 21.56
C LEU A 182 1.99 4.19 21.40
N GLY A 183 2.49 5.41 21.10
CA GLY A 183 3.91 5.70 20.97
C GLY A 183 4.49 5.51 19.56
N ILE A 184 3.68 5.28 18.54
CA ILE A 184 4.14 5.26 17.16
C ILE A 184 4.53 6.69 16.77
N SER A 185 5.76 6.89 16.28
CA SER A 185 6.20 8.22 15.84
C SER A 185 5.41 8.68 14.62
N GLU A 186 5.02 9.97 14.57
CA GLU A 186 4.33 10.57 13.41
C GLU A 186 5.06 10.31 12.09
N ARG A 187 6.40 10.32 12.10
CA ARG A 187 7.23 10.04 10.92
C ARG A 187 7.13 8.60 10.40
N LYS A 188 6.49 7.71 11.18
CA LYS A 188 6.24 6.30 10.84
C LYS A 188 4.81 6.04 10.37
N ILE A 189 3.97 7.06 10.36
CA ILE A 189 2.58 6.98 9.95
C ILE A 189 2.42 7.56 8.55
N ALA A 190 1.70 6.88 7.68
CA ALA A 190 1.09 7.42 6.48
C ALA A 190 -0.41 7.14 6.50
N ILE A 191 -1.17 7.89 5.73
CA ILE A 191 -2.63 7.78 5.66
C ILE A 191 -3.09 7.57 4.22
N ASP A 192 -4.15 6.77 4.02
CA ASP A 192 -4.76 6.54 2.71
C ASP A 192 -6.29 6.78 2.81
N PRO A 193 -6.87 7.69 2.01
CA PRO A 193 -8.32 7.92 1.99
C PRO A 193 -9.12 6.72 1.49
N GLY A 194 -8.47 5.69 1.00
CA GLY A 194 -9.10 4.45 0.55
C GLY A 194 -9.97 4.63 -0.69
N ILE A 195 -9.43 5.27 -1.72
CA ILE A 195 -10.09 5.41 -3.02
C ILE A 195 -10.55 4.04 -3.52
N GLY A 196 -11.86 3.88 -3.80
CA GLY A 196 -12.45 2.62 -4.28
C GLY A 196 -12.79 1.59 -3.20
N PHE A 197 -12.61 1.89 -1.91
CA PHE A 197 -12.99 1.02 -0.79
C PHE A 197 -14.23 1.54 -0.08
N GLY A 198 -15.39 0.89 -0.31
CA GLY A 198 -16.67 1.34 0.22
C GLY A 198 -17.06 2.74 -0.26
N LYS A 199 -16.91 3.03 -1.55
CA LYS A 199 -17.12 4.37 -2.12
C LYS A 199 -17.75 4.30 -3.51
N THR A 200 -18.74 5.16 -3.77
CA THR A 200 -19.33 5.36 -5.09
C THR A 200 -18.36 6.10 -6.02
N LEU A 201 -18.69 6.20 -7.32
CA LEU A 201 -17.95 7.05 -8.26
C LEU A 201 -17.84 8.49 -7.74
N ARG A 202 -18.97 9.07 -7.30
CA ARG A 202 -19.02 10.44 -6.78
C ARG A 202 -18.11 10.62 -5.55
N HIS A 203 -18.18 9.72 -4.57
CA HIS A 203 -17.33 9.77 -3.38
C HIS A 203 -15.83 9.72 -3.72
N ASN A 204 -15.44 8.90 -4.71
CA ASN A 204 -14.04 8.84 -5.16
C ASN A 204 -13.57 10.15 -5.79
N LEU A 205 -14.42 10.81 -6.56
CA LEU A 205 -14.10 12.10 -7.20
C LEU A 205 -14.00 13.22 -6.15
N GLU A 206 -14.92 13.28 -5.19
CA GLU A 206 -14.89 14.26 -4.09
C GLU A 206 -13.61 14.12 -3.26
N LEU A 207 -13.20 12.88 -2.91
CA LEU A 207 -11.95 12.65 -2.19
C LEU A 207 -10.71 13.02 -3.00
N LEU A 208 -10.70 12.75 -4.32
CA LEU A 208 -9.56 13.13 -5.17
C LEU A 208 -9.44 14.64 -5.34
N ASP A 209 -10.56 15.36 -5.36
CA ASP A 209 -10.59 16.82 -5.44
C ASP A 209 -10.16 17.49 -4.11
N SER A 210 -10.44 16.83 -2.98
CA SER A 210 -10.13 17.31 -1.62
C SER A 210 -8.85 16.71 -1.02
N LEU A 211 -7.93 16.16 -1.83
CA LEU A 211 -6.70 15.54 -1.32
C LEU A 211 -5.80 16.51 -0.54
N ALA A 212 -5.85 17.82 -0.83
CA ALA A 212 -5.10 18.83 -0.10
C ALA A 212 -5.58 18.96 1.35
N ASP A 213 -6.89 18.82 1.59
CA ASP A 213 -7.46 18.85 2.94
C ASP A 213 -6.99 17.62 3.74
N ILE A 214 -7.00 16.44 3.11
CA ILE A 214 -6.49 15.20 3.72
C ILE A 214 -4.98 15.32 4.00
N ALA A 215 -4.20 15.92 3.09
CA ALA A 215 -2.77 16.14 3.29
C ALA A 215 -2.47 17.12 4.42
N SER A 216 -3.42 17.98 4.80
CA SER A 216 -3.28 18.92 5.93
C SER A 216 -3.29 18.22 7.30
N LEU A 217 -3.66 16.94 7.39
CA LEU A 217 -3.58 16.14 8.62
C LEU A 217 -2.13 15.89 9.11
N GLY A 218 -1.12 16.11 8.26
CA GLY A 218 0.30 16.01 8.61
C GLY A 218 1.01 14.79 8.03
N PRO A 219 0.60 13.54 8.34
CA PRO A 219 1.27 12.37 7.78
C PRO A 219 1.22 12.29 6.25
N PRO A 220 2.23 11.68 5.58
CA PRO A 220 2.22 11.48 4.14
C PRO A 220 0.95 10.77 3.64
N VAL A 221 0.32 11.31 2.59
CA VAL A 221 -0.85 10.70 1.97
C VAL A 221 -0.45 9.67 0.92
N VAL A 222 -1.06 8.49 0.99
CA VAL A 222 -0.98 7.41 0.00
C VAL A 222 -2.18 7.48 -0.93
N ILE A 223 -1.96 7.32 -2.24
CA ILE A 223 -3.02 7.24 -3.25
C ILE A 223 -2.93 5.90 -3.97
N GLY A 224 -3.96 5.08 -3.77
CA GLY A 224 -4.13 3.78 -4.45
C GLY A 224 -5.29 3.80 -5.45
N ALA A 225 -5.22 4.58 -6.53
CA ALA A 225 -6.26 4.67 -7.56
C ALA A 225 -6.03 3.74 -8.76
N SER A 226 -4.88 3.06 -8.82
CA SER A 226 -4.43 2.30 -9.99
C SER A 226 -5.39 1.20 -10.42
N ARG A 227 -5.83 1.25 -11.67
CA ARG A 227 -6.70 0.27 -12.33
C ARG A 227 -8.07 0.09 -11.68
N LYS A 228 -8.52 1.04 -10.84
CA LYS A 228 -9.79 0.93 -10.11
C LYS A 228 -11.00 1.19 -11.00
N ARG A 229 -12.13 0.52 -10.67
CA ARG A 229 -13.37 0.50 -11.46
C ARG A 229 -13.91 1.89 -11.77
N PHE A 230 -13.83 2.84 -10.85
CA PHE A 230 -14.32 4.20 -11.06
C PHE A 230 -13.63 4.90 -12.25
N LEU A 231 -12.31 4.66 -12.45
CA LEU A 231 -11.59 5.17 -13.62
C LEU A 231 -12.09 4.51 -14.91
N GLY A 232 -12.40 3.21 -14.88
CA GLY A 232 -12.99 2.50 -16.00
C GLY A 232 -14.35 3.06 -16.39
N THR A 233 -15.17 3.45 -15.41
CA THR A 233 -16.46 4.10 -15.63
C THR A 233 -16.29 5.47 -16.29
N ILE A 234 -15.35 6.30 -15.80
CA ILE A 234 -15.09 7.64 -16.38
C ILE A 234 -14.56 7.55 -17.80
N CYS A 235 -13.64 6.62 -18.06
CA CYS A 235 -12.97 6.48 -19.35
C CYS A 235 -13.71 5.56 -20.33
N GLU A 236 -14.85 4.97 -19.92
CA GLU A 236 -15.58 3.98 -20.71
C GLU A 236 -14.64 2.85 -21.22
N THR A 237 -13.70 2.43 -20.35
CA THR A 237 -12.58 1.56 -20.76
C THR A 237 -12.50 0.30 -19.91
N SER A 238 -12.31 -0.84 -20.57
CA SER A 238 -11.96 -2.13 -19.96
C SER A 238 -11.02 -2.91 -20.88
N PRO A 239 -10.26 -3.91 -20.42
CA PRO A 239 -10.09 -4.32 -19.03
C PRO A 239 -9.30 -3.29 -18.20
N PRO A 240 -9.20 -3.47 -16.85
CA PRO A 240 -8.48 -2.54 -15.97
C PRO A 240 -7.02 -2.27 -16.34
N SER A 241 -6.35 -3.18 -17.05
CA SER A 241 -5.00 -3.00 -17.59
C SER A 241 -4.87 -1.84 -18.58
N ASN A 242 -5.98 -1.42 -19.23
CA ASN A 242 -6.02 -0.31 -20.18
C ASN A 242 -6.15 1.07 -19.52
N LEU A 243 -6.24 1.13 -18.16
CA LEU A 243 -6.43 2.37 -17.40
C LEU A 243 -5.10 3.05 -16.98
N VAL A 244 -4.02 2.78 -17.71
CA VAL A 244 -2.69 3.33 -17.37
C VAL A 244 -2.69 4.86 -17.43
N GLY A 245 -3.24 5.45 -18.51
CA GLY A 245 -3.34 6.91 -18.68
C GLY A 245 -4.18 7.56 -17.56
N ALA A 246 -5.33 6.97 -17.23
CA ALA A 246 -6.18 7.45 -16.13
C ALA A 246 -5.46 7.33 -14.77
N THR A 247 -4.71 6.24 -14.54
CA THR A 247 -3.88 6.10 -13.33
C THR A 247 -2.80 7.18 -13.25
N CYS A 248 -2.09 7.45 -14.35
CA CYS A 248 -1.08 8.53 -14.39
C CYS A 248 -1.72 9.91 -14.11
N ALA A 249 -2.92 10.18 -14.59
CA ALA A 249 -3.64 11.41 -14.30
C ALA A 249 -3.92 11.54 -12.79
N THR A 250 -4.40 10.48 -12.11
CA THR A 250 -4.59 10.52 -10.65
C THR A 250 -3.28 10.69 -9.89
N THR A 251 -2.17 10.13 -10.38
CA THR A 251 -0.82 10.36 -9.80
C THR A 251 -0.44 11.84 -9.86
N ILE A 252 -0.63 12.52 -11.00
CA ILE A 252 -0.31 13.94 -11.13
C ILE A 252 -1.23 14.82 -10.29
N LEU A 253 -2.55 14.52 -10.24
CA LEU A 253 -3.48 15.23 -9.37
C LEU A 253 -3.07 15.11 -7.89
N GLY A 254 -2.76 13.89 -7.44
CA GLY A 254 -2.27 13.65 -6.08
C GLY A 254 -0.96 14.38 -5.75
N LEU A 255 -0.01 14.39 -6.67
CA LEU A 255 1.25 15.14 -6.53
C LEU A 255 1.01 16.64 -6.37
N ASN A 256 0.09 17.23 -7.14
CA ASN A 256 -0.28 18.63 -7.02
C ASN A 256 -0.97 18.96 -5.70
N ALA A 257 -1.73 18.03 -5.15
CA ALA A 257 -2.42 18.13 -3.87
C ALA A 257 -1.53 17.81 -2.64
N GLY A 258 -0.26 17.42 -2.85
CA GLY A 258 0.68 17.14 -1.76
C GLY A 258 0.79 15.69 -1.31
N ALA A 259 0.10 14.75 -1.99
CA ALA A 259 0.27 13.32 -1.71
C ALA A 259 1.72 12.88 -1.99
N LYS A 260 2.20 11.88 -1.22
CA LYS A 260 3.61 11.46 -1.21
C LYS A 260 3.84 10.04 -1.72
N ILE A 261 2.88 9.14 -1.61
CA ILE A 261 3.05 7.74 -1.99
C ILE A 261 1.98 7.36 -3.00
N PHE A 262 2.40 6.82 -4.15
CA PHE A 262 1.53 6.43 -5.23
C PHE A 262 1.60 4.92 -5.44
N ARG A 263 0.56 4.21 -4.95
CA ARG A 263 0.46 2.75 -5.03
C ARG A 263 -0.10 2.33 -6.38
N VAL A 264 0.75 1.75 -7.23
CA VAL A 264 0.42 1.49 -8.63
C VAL A 264 0.88 0.11 -9.13
N HIS A 265 0.15 -0.41 -10.12
CA HIS A 265 0.54 -1.62 -10.86
C HIS A 265 1.54 -1.31 -11.99
N ASP A 266 1.37 -0.16 -12.66
CA ASP A 266 2.13 0.24 -13.86
C ASP A 266 3.23 1.25 -13.44
N VAL A 267 4.30 0.71 -12.81
CA VAL A 267 5.35 1.53 -12.19
C VAL A 267 6.05 2.41 -13.22
N ALA A 268 6.48 1.85 -14.34
CA ALA A 268 7.26 2.60 -15.34
C ALA A 268 6.52 3.85 -15.85
N GLN A 269 5.24 3.72 -16.19
CA GLN A 269 4.44 4.82 -16.75
C GLN A 269 4.15 5.89 -15.70
N ASN A 270 3.82 5.47 -14.47
CA ASN A 270 3.61 6.41 -13.36
C ASN A 270 4.91 7.09 -12.94
N TYR A 271 6.05 6.39 -12.99
CA TYR A 271 7.37 6.99 -12.74
C TYR A 271 7.73 8.02 -13.82
N GLN A 272 7.42 7.77 -15.11
CA GLN A 272 7.58 8.77 -16.16
C GLN A 272 6.76 10.04 -15.88
N ALA A 273 5.47 9.88 -15.56
CA ALA A 273 4.60 11.00 -15.19
C ALA A 273 5.15 11.77 -13.98
N PHE A 274 5.58 11.06 -12.94
CA PHE A 274 6.22 11.62 -11.75
C PHE A 274 7.48 12.44 -12.11
N ARG A 275 8.36 11.92 -12.97
CA ARG A 275 9.59 12.60 -13.38
C ARG A 275 9.30 13.90 -14.13
N VAL A 276 8.29 13.94 -15.00
CA VAL A 276 7.86 15.17 -15.66
C VAL A 276 7.41 16.21 -14.63
N TRP A 277 6.55 15.82 -13.70
CA TRP A 277 6.09 16.68 -12.62
C TRP A 277 7.26 17.21 -11.76
N GLN A 278 8.18 16.34 -11.37
CA GLN A 278 9.34 16.70 -10.55
C GLN A 278 10.24 17.75 -11.26
N SER A 279 10.45 17.58 -12.57
CA SER A 279 11.28 18.50 -13.35
C SER A 279 10.71 19.93 -13.40
N LEU A 280 9.38 20.09 -13.32
CA LEU A 280 8.72 21.39 -13.26
C LEU A 280 8.88 22.10 -11.90
N ARG A 281 9.27 21.41 -10.86
CA ARG A 281 9.40 21.91 -9.48
C ARG A 281 10.85 22.19 -9.09
N GLN A 282 11.81 21.76 -9.89
CA GLN A 282 13.24 21.99 -9.68
C GLN A 282 13.76 23.25 -10.42
N ASN A 283 12.92 23.88 -11.25
CA ASN A 283 13.17 25.18 -11.90
C ASN A 283 12.40 26.27 -11.17
#